data_2b585f63ca3e77fc7756e18869c9d025
#
_entry.id   2b585f63ca3e77fc7756e18869c9d025
#
_cell.length_a   1.000
_cell.length_b   1.000
_cell.length_c   1.000
_cell.angle_alpha   90.00
_cell.angle_beta   90.00
_cell.angle_gamma   90.00
#
_symmetry.space_group_name_H-M   'P 1'
#
loop_
_entity.id
_entity.type
_entity.pdbx_description
1 polymer ?
#
loop_
_entity_poly.entity_id
_entity_poly.type
_entity_poly.pdbx_seq_one_letter_code
_entity_poly.pdbx_strand_id
1 'polypeptide(L)'
;MTERIPGEQSAEPQDHKSDSLIRLSEFRTLWAAFAQSVLGDQLARVALSLLVFERTESAGWTAATYALTSLPALLSGVLLSGLADRFPRRTVMISCDLVRAVLVGLMALPGTPLPLLAGILVLAQLAEAPFGASQGALMPAVLGERLYERGQRVMLITHQSGQLVGFAAGGVLVVWLGSHVSLGLNAVTFLISAVLIRLGVKARPVDRGADARPKRMHTQVGKAAALIWSDPRLRSLVALGWLAGFIVLPEGLAAPFAEEAGASAASVGLLLAAHPAGMVLGAAFLGRAGFDAERRRRLLGPLAVGANLPLVVYWAGPGVGVALLVLLVSGICSAYQITAGATFVLLTPADQRGQALGLARSGLTAMQGIGVASGGLAAELSGSSAQTIGGAGLVGTLCAVLVAVSWSRARGTSAGTIPLSA
;
A
#
# COMPACT_ATOMS: atom_id res chain seq x y z
N MET A 1 1.60 -2.12 -72.88
CA MET A 1 0.56 -2.69 -72.04
C MET A 1 1.15 -2.73 -70.63
N THR A 2 1.04 -1.60 -69.93
CA THR A 2 1.67 -1.37 -68.62
C THR A 2 0.55 -1.33 -67.58
N GLU A 3 0.46 -2.40 -66.80
CA GLU A 3 -0.51 -2.57 -65.71
C GLU A 3 -0.14 -1.67 -64.54
N ARG A 4 -1.02 -0.73 -64.19
CA ARG A 4 -0.93 0.10 -62.97
C ARG A 4 -1.40 -0.71 -61.80
N ILE A 5 -0.54 -0.85 -60.78
CA ILE A 5 -0.88 -1.36 -59.46
C ILE A 5 -1.72 -0.27 -58.73
N PRO A 6 -2.92 -0.57 -58.24
CA PRO A 6 -3.70 0.40 -57.44
C PRO A 6 -3.36 0.34 -55.95
N GLY A 7 -3.09 1.50 -55.38
CA GLY A 7 -3.46 1.81 -53.98
C GLY A 7 -2.42 1.61 -52.91
N GLU A 8 -1.35 2.36 -52.93
CA GLU A 8 -0.74 2.81 -51.64
C GLU A 8 -1.67 3.83 -51.01
N GLN A 9 -2.53 3.36 -50.10
CA GLN A 9 -3.23 4.23 -49.18
C GLN A 9 -2.20 4.78 -48.19
N SER A 10 -1.80 6.02 -48.40
CA SER A 10 -1.04 6.82 -47.46
C SER A 10 -1.77 6.80 -46.10
N ALA A 11 -1.19 6.09 -45.12
CA ALA A 11 -1.61 6.16 -43.73
C ALA A 11 -1.48 7.62 -43.28
N GLU A 12 -2.60 8.29 -43.10
CA GLU A 12 -2.65 9.60 -42.48
C GLU A 12 -1.90 9.55 -41.14
N PRO A 13 -1.06 10.53 -40.78
CA PRO A 13 -0.43 10.61 -39.48
C PRO A 13 -1.53 10.80 -38.44
N GLN A 14 -1.84 9.73 -37.69
CA GLN A 14 -2.78 9.81 -36.56
C GLN A 14 -2.27 10.86 -35.58
N ASP A 15 -3.10 11.84 -35.39
CA ASP A 15 -2.92 13.05 -34.59
C ASP A 15 -2.38 12.72 -33.18
N HIS A 16 -1.11 13.02 -32.93
CA HIS A 16 -0.41 12.84 -31.65
C HIS A 16 -0.92 13.72 -30.50
N LYS A 17 -2.02 14.45 -30.72
CA LYS A 17 -2.59 15.42 -29.74
C LYS A 17 -3.49 14.83 -28.65
N SER A 18 -3.89 13.56 -28.73
CA SER A 18 -4.88 12.99 -27.77
C SER A 18 -4.30 12.17 -26.61
N ASP A 19 -2.99 12.07 -26.43
CA ASP A 19 -2.32 11.15 -25.49
C ASP A 19 -2.14 11.68 -24.06
N SER A 20 -2.85 12.72 -23.63
CA SER A 20 -2.72 13.27 -22.29
C SER A 20 -3.79 12.72 -21.35
N LEU A 21 -3.39 11.96 -20.32
CA LEU A 21 -4.26 11.44 -19.25
C LEU A 21 -5.13 12.54 -18.62
N ILE A 22 -4.56 13.74 -18.47
CA ILE A 22 -5.23 14.90 -17.83
C ILE A 22 -6.40 15.43 -18.68
N ARG A 23 -6.45 15.13 -19.99
CA ARG A 23 -7.56 15.53 -20.87
C ARG A 23 -8.79 14.66 -20.68
N LEU A 24 -8.63 13.44 -20.17
CA LEU A 24 -9.75 12.56 -19.87
C LEU A 24 -10.45 13.01 -18.58
N SER A 25 -11.59 13.65 -18.71
CA SER A 25 -12.35 14.21 -17.56
C SER A 25 -12.67 13.14 -16.50
N GLU A 26 -13.05 11.93 -16.91
CA GLU A 26 -13.32 10.82 -15.99
C GLU A 26 -12.08 10.39 -15.19
N PHE A 27 -10.93 10.27 -15.87
CA PHE A 27 -9.68 9.93 -15.19
C PHE A 27 -9.26 11.01 -14.20
N ARG A 28 -9.33 12.27 -14.60
CA ARG A 28 -9.02 13.41 -13.73
C ARG A 28 -9.88 13.44 -12.48
N THR A 29 -11.16 13.13 -12.62
CA THR A 29 -12.09 13.05 -11.48
C THR A 29 -11.75 11.88 -10.55
N LEU A 30 -11.50 10.68 -11.10
CA LEU A 30 -11.07 9.52 -10.31
C LEU A 30 -9.74 9.76 -9.61
N TRP A 31 -8.80 10.41 -10.30
CA TRP A 31 -7.49 10.75 -9.73
C TRP A 31 -7.63 11.78 -8.60
N ALA A 32 -8.42 12.83 -8.77
CA ALA A 32 -8.65 13.86 -7.74
C ALA A 32 -9.36 13.27 -6.52
N ALA A 33 -10.39 12.43 -6.73
CA ALA A 33 -11.07 11.71 -5.66
C ALA A 33 -10.11 10.81 -4.88
N PHE A 34 -9.25 10.07 -5.57
CA PHE A 34 -8.24 9.21 -4.96
C PHE A 34 -7.16 10.01 -4.21
N ALA A 35 -6.58 11.04 -4.83
CA ALA A 35 -5.49 11.82 -4.26
C ALA A 35 -5.87 12.46 -2.92
N GLN A 36 -7.04 13.11 -2.87
CA GLN A 36 -7.51 13.77 -1.65
C GLN A 36 -7.92 12.76 -0.57
N SER A 37 -8.48 11.60 -0.96
CA SER A 37 -8.84 10.52 -0.03
C SER A 37 -7.60 9.92 0.63
N VAL A 38 -6.51 9.69 -0.14
CA VAL A 38 -5.24 9.21 0.42
C VAL A 38 -4.69 10.18 1.47
N LEU A 39 -4.73 11.49 1.21
CA LEU A 39 -4.30 12.50 2.18
C LEU A 39 -5.12 12.44 3.47
N GLY A 40 -6.45 12.34 3.33
CA GLY A 40 -7.37 12.21 4.47
C GLY A 40 -7.12 10.95 5.29
N ASP A 41 -6.87 9.82 4.63
CA ASP A 41 -6.58 8.54 5.30
C ASP A 41 -5.29 8.62 6.13
N GLN A 42 -4.23 9.27 5.64
CA GLN A 42 -2.99 9.42 6.41
C GLN A 42 -3.18 10.38 7.58
N LEU A 43 -3.91 11.47 7.39
CA LEU A 43 -4.30 12.38 8.48
C LEU A 43 -5.05 11.62 9.58
N ALA A 44 -6.03 10.78 9.20
CA ALA A 44 -6.79 9.98 10.14
C ALA A 44 -5.93 8.96 10.88
N ARG A 45 -4.94 8.34 10.23
CA ARG A 45 -4.00 7.41 10.90
C ARG A 45 -3.18 8.11 11.97
N VAL A 46 -2.66 9.31 11.70
CA VAL A 46 -1.95 10.12 12.70
C VAL A 46 -2.89 10.48 13.83
N ALA A 47 -4.10 10.97 13.51
CA ALA A 47 -5.09 11.38 14.52
C ALA A 47 -5.50 10.21 15.42
N LEU A 48 -5.74 9.02 14.86
CA LEU A 48 -6.08 7.81 15.61
C LEU A 48 -4.92 7.35 16.51
N SER A 49 -3.70 7.35 15.99
CA SER A 49 -2.51 6.96 16.76
C SER A 49 -2.35 7.84 18.00
N LEU A 50 -2.46 9.17 17.83
CA LEU A 50 -2.38 10.12 18.93
C LEU A 50 -3.58 10.01 19.88
N LEU A 51 -4.82 9.97 19.35
CA LEU A 51 -6.05 9.89 20.15
C LEU A 51 -6.08 8.66 21.06
N VAL A 52 -5.70 7.49 20.52
CA VAL A 52 -5.69 6.25 21.30
C VAL A 52 -4.57 6.30 22.33
N PHE A 53 -3.41 6.79 21.96
CA PHE A 53 -2.28 6.89 22.86
C PHE A 53 -2.56 7.89 24.01
N GLU A 54 -3.08 9.09 23.73
CA GLU A 54 -3.49 10.09 24.72
C GLU A 54 -4.54 9.57 25.73
N ARG A 55 -5.41 8.65 25.28
CA ARG A 55 -6.47 8.09 26.17
C ARG A 55 -6.04 6.87 26.96
N THR A 56 -5.03 6.13 26.50
CA THR A 56 -4.68 4.83 27.10
C THR A 56 -3.29 4.80 27.70
N GLU A 57 -2.41 5.70 27.28
CA GLU A 57 -0.96 5.69 27.58
C GLU A 57 -0.33 4.32 27.28
N SER A 58 -0.95 3.53 26.39
CA SER A 58 -0.57 2.15 26.07
C SER A 58 -0.07 2.03 24.63
N ALA A 59 1.16 1.55 24.48
CA ALA A 59 1.75 1.22 23.21
C ALA A 59 0.98 0.06 22.53
N GLY A 60 0.50 -0.90 23.32
CA GLY A 60 -0.29 -2.03 22.85
C GLY A 60 -1.60 -1.61 22.20
N TRP A 61 -2.39 -0.75 22.84
CA TRP A 61 -3.64 -0.23 22.27
C TRP A 61 -3.42 0.61 21.04
N THR A 62 -2.38 1.44 21.03
CA THR A 62 -2.02 2.28 19.88
C THR A 62 -1.64 1.41 18.67
N ALA A 63 -0.75 0.45 18.86
CA ALA A 63 -0.34 -0.46 17.79
C ALA A 63 -1.49 -1.38 17.34
N ALA A 64 -2.33 -1.87 18.25
CA ALA A 64 -3.52 -2.64 17.89
C ALA A 64 -4.48 -1.84 17.02
N THR A 65 -4.73 -0.57 17.37
CA THR A 65 -5.55 0.34 16.56
C THR A 65 -4.93 0.57 15.18
N TYR A 66 -3.61 0.77 15.11
CA TYR A 66 -2.91 0.90 13.83
C TYR A 66 -3.03 -0.40 12.99
N ALA A 67 -2.87 -1.57 13.59
CA ALA A 67 -3.05 -2.85 12.90
C ALA A 67 -4.48 -3.03 12.36
N LEU A 68 -5.50 -2.53 13.07
CA LEU A 68 -6.89 -2.51 12.60
C LEU A 68 -7.12 -1.62 11.36
N THR A 69 -6.19 -0.74 11.01
CA THR A 69 -6.27 0.00 9.73
C THR A 69 -5.93 -0.87 8.51
N SER A 70 -5.35 -2.04 8.71
CA SER A 70 -4.86 -2.89 7.61
C SER A 70 -5.48 -4.30 7.61
N LEU A 71 -5.59 -4.95 8.79
CA LEU A 71 -6.05 -6.34 8.87
C LEU A 71 -7.47 -6.59 8.34
N PRO A 72 -8.48 -5.71 8.58
CA PRO A 72 -9.83 -5.94 8.07
C PRO A 72 -9.93 -5.93 6.55
N ALA A 73 -9.02 -5.22 5.85
CA ALA A 73 -8.97 -5.18 4.39
C ALA A 73 -8.75 -6.58 3.78
N LEU A 74 -8.05 -7.48 4.50
CA LEU A 74 -7.85 -8.88 4.07
C LEU A 74 -9.17 -9.65 4.05
N LEU A 75 -9.96 -9.53 5.12
CA LEU A 75 -11.26 -10.18 5.24
C LEU A 75 -12.22 -9.61 4.20
N SER A 76 -12.20 -8.29 4.01
CA SER A 76 -13.02 -7.60 3.03
C SER A 76 -12.70 -8.05 1.60
N GLY A 77 -11.43 -8.21 1.25
CA GLY A 77 -11.01 -8.71 -0.06
C GLY A 77 -11.58 -10.08 -0.40
N VAL A 78 -11.71 -10.97 0.59
CA VAL A 78 -12.29 -12.30 0.42
C VAL A 78 -13.82 -12.25 0.41
N LEU A 79 -14.43 -11.48 1.30
CA LEU A 79 -15.89 -11.50 1.53
C LEU A 79 -16.66 -10.55 0.61
N LEU A 80 -16.11 -9.36 0.32
CA LEU A 80 -16.83 -8.25 -0.29
C LEU A 80 -16.36 -7.88 -1.71
N SER A 81 -15.25 -8.45 -2.21
CA SER A 81 -14.78 -8.17 -3.59
C SER A 81 -15.81 -8.50 -4.67
N GLY A 82 -16.66 -9.50 -4.44
CA GLY A 82 -17.76 -9.87 -5.35
C GLY A 82 -18.87 -8.81 -5.48
N LEU A 83 -18.91 -7.77 -4.62
CA LEU A 83 -19.86 -6.66 -4.81
C LEU A 83 -19.54 -5.86 -6.08
N ALA A 84 -18.26 -5.72 -6.43
CA ALA A 84 -17.83 -5.04 -7.64
C ALA A 84 -18.29 -5.72 -8.94
N ASP A 85 -18.57 -7.02 -8.88
CA ASP A 85 -19.05 -7.83 -10.00
C ASP A 85 -20.60 -7.84 -10.11
N ARG A 86 -21.28 -7.61 -8.97
CA ARG A 86 -22.75 -7.68 -8.89
C ARG A 86 -23.45 -6.34 -9.14
N PHE A 87 -22.81 -5.25 -8.77
CA PHE A 87 -23.39 -3.91 -8.83
C PHE A 87 -22.60 -2.97 -9.74
N PRO A 88 -23.22 -1.90 -10.28
CA PRO A 88 -22.51 -0.91 -11.07
C PRO A 88 -21.34 -0.33 -10.27
N ARG A 89 -20.13 -0.41 -10.81
CA ARG A 89 -18.87 -0.04 -10.15
C ARG A 89 -18.90 1.35 -9.54
N ARG A 90 -19.46 2.32 -10.26
CA ARG A 90 -19.68 3.68 -9.77
C ARG A 90 -20.54 3.72 -8.51
N THR A 91 -21.63 2.97 -8.46
CA THR A 91 -22.53 2.91 -7.31
C THR A 91 -21.84 2.31 -6.11
N VAL A 92 -21.07 1.22 -6.30
CA VAL A 92 -20.29 0.59 -5.21
C VAL A 92 -19.29 1.59 -4.63
N MET A 93 -18.54 2.32 -5.46
CA MET A 93 -17.57 3.30 -4.98
C MET A 93 -18.25 4.41 -4.17
N ILE A 94 -19.36 4.99 -4.66
CA ILE A 94 -20.12 6.02 -3.95
C ILE A 94 -20.66 5.51 -2.61
N SER A 95 -21.23 4.29 -2.59
CA SER A 95 -21.78 3.70 -1.37
C SER A 95 -20.69 3.44 -0.33
N CYS A 96 -19.52 2.94 -0.76
CA CYS A 96 -18.38 2.72 0.12
C CYS A 96 -17.88 4.04 0.73
N ASP A 97 -17.72 5.09 -0.07
CA ASP A 97 -17.31 6.41 0.42
C ASP A 97 -18.32 7.00 1.40
N LEU A 98 -19.62 6.91 1.12
CA LEU A 98 -20.65 7.38 2.04
C LEU A 98 -20.65 6.62 3.37
N VAL A 99 -20.51 5.29 3.32
CA VAL A 99 -20.39 4.46 4.52
C VAL A 99 -19.14 4.86 5.32
N ARG A 100 -17.98 5.01 4.67
CA ARG A 100 -16.75 5.46 5.32
C ARG A 100 -16.89 6.86 5.90
N ALA A 101 -17.52 7.79 5.19
CA ALA A 101 -17.78 9.14 5.67
C ALA A 101 -18.60 9.16 6.98
N VAL A 102 -19.68 8.38 7.03
CA VAL A 102 -20.52 8.25 8.23
C VAL A 102 -19.73 7.61 9.36
N LEU A 103 -19.05 6.49 9.11
CA LEU A 103 -18.33 5.77 10.16
C LEU A 103 -17.18 6.61 10.72
N VAL A 104 -16.36 7.23 9.87
CA VAL A 104 -15.26 8.09 10.33
C VAL A 104 -15.79 9.37 10.99
N GLY A 105 -16.92 9.90 10.50
CA GLY A 105 -17.62 10.99 11.17
C GLY A 105 -18.09 10.64 12.59
N LEU A 106 -18.56 9.41 12.81
CA LEU A 106 -18.89 8.90 14.16
C LEU A 106 -17.64 8.77 15.05
N MET A 107 -16.50 8.34 14.50
CA MET A 107 -15.23 8.30 15.24
C MET A 107 -14.75 9.70 15.65
N ALA A 108 -15.10 10.74 14.89
CA ALA A 108 -14.77 12.13 15.17
C ALA A 108 -15.54 12.69 16.40
N LEU A 109 -16.59 12.03 16.87
CA LEU A 109 -17.36 12.50 18.02
C LEU A 109 -16.55 12.36 19.32
N PRO A 110 -16.48 13.43 20.14
CA PRO A 110 -15.83 13.36 21.44
C PRO A 110 -16.53 12.34 22.34
N GLY A 111 -15.75 11.61 23.16
CA GLY A 111 -16.29 10.66 24.13
C GLY A 111 -16.62 9.27 23.58
N THR A 112 -16.41 8.99 22.30
CA THR A 112 -16.60 7.64 21.72
C THR A 112 -15.76 6.61 22.49
N PRO A 113 -16.35 5.55 23.09
CA PRO A 113 -15.60 4.50 23.79
C PRO A 113 -14.62 3.79 22.86
N LEU A 114 -13.43 3.43 23.37
CA LEU A 114 -12.38 2.77 22.56
C LEU A 114 -12.82 1.48 21.86
N PRO A 115 -13.58 0.56 22.50
CA PRO A 115 -14.07 -0.63 21.82
C PRO A 115 -15.01 -0.30 20.65
N LEU A 116 -15.86 0.73 20.81
CA LEU A 116 -16.74 1.19 19.75
C LEU A 116 -15.94 1.83 18.62
N LEU A 117 -14.94 2.65 18.93
CA LEU A 117 -14.03 3.25 17.97
C LEU A 117 -13.30 2.16 17.13
N ALA A 118 -12.78 1.12 17.81
CA ALA A 118 -12.15 -0.02 17.13
C ALA A 118 -13.14 -0.76 16.20
N GLY A 119 -14.38 -1.00 16.68
CA GLY A 119 -15.43 -1.62 15.87
C GLY A 119 -15.82 -0.79 14.66
N ILE A 120 -15.98 0.52 14.81
CA ILE A 120 -16.28 1.46 13.71
C ILE A 120 -15.11 1.48 12.70
N LEU A 121 -13.86 1.50 13.19
CA LEU A 121 -12.67 1.44 12.34
C LEU A 121 -12.65 0.18 11.49
N VAL A 122 -12.90 -0.99 12.08
CA VAL A 122 -13.00 -2.26 11.35
C VAL A 122 -14.05 -2.18 10.26
N LEU A 123 -15.26 -1.67 10.56
CA LEU A 123 -16.33 -1.51 9.58
C LEU A 123 -15.95 -0.55 8.44
N ALA A 124 -15.28 0.56 8.76
CA ALA A 124 -14.79 1.51 7.75
C ALA A 124 -13.77 0.86 6.81
N GLN A 125 -12.85 0.05 7.36
CA GLN A 125 -11.84 -0.65 6.56
C GLN A 125 -12.41 -1.80 5.72
N LEU A 126 -13.52 -2.41 6.15
CA LEU A 126 -14.21 -3.40 5.31
C LEU A 126 -14.77 -2.81 4.00
N ALA A 127 -15.05 -1.51 3.95
CA ALA A 127 -15.51 -0.83 2.74
C ALA A 127 -14.38 -0.52 1.75
N GLU A 128 -13.10 -0.64 2.14
CA GLU A 128 -11.95 -0.31 1.27
C GLU A 128 -11.79 -1.29 0.10
N ALA A 129 -11.90 -2.61 0.35
CA ALA A 129 -11.67 -3.60 -0.69
C ALA A 129 -12.71 -3.56 -1.83
N PRO A 130 -14.05 -3.45 -1.59
CA PRO A 130 -15.01 -3.29 -2.68
C PRO A 130 -14.84 -1.96 -3.42
N PHE A 131 -14.42 -0.89 -2.74
CA PHE A 131 -14.06 0.37 -3.39
C PHE A 131 -12.88 0.18 -4.34
N GLY A 132 -11.76 -0.36 -3.85
CA GLY A 132 -10.54 -0.60 -4.63
C GLY A 132 -10.74 -1.58 -5.79
N ALA A 133 -11.54 -2.66 -5.59
CA ALA A 133 -11.90 -3.61 -6.65
C ALA A 133 -12.71 -2.91 -7.76
N SER A 134 -13.70 -2.07 -7.38
CA SER A 134 -14.51 -1.32 -8.33
C SER A 134 -13.69 -0.28 -9.09
N GLN A 135 -12.80 0.43 -8.42
CA GLN A 135 -11.88 1.39 -9.03
C GLN A 135 -10.93 0.70 -10.02
N GLY A 136 -10.29 -0.41 -9.60
CA GLY A 136 -9.39 -1.17 -10.46
C GLY A 136 -10.07 -1.74 -11.70
N ALA A 137 -11.31 -2.21 -11.55
CA ALA A 137 -12.10 -2.73 -12.67
C ALA A 137 -12.64 -1.61 -13.60
N LEU A 138 -12.77 -0.38 -13.10
CA LEU A 138 -13.23 0.78 -13.89
C LEU A 138 -12.09 1.38 -14.73
N MET A 139 -10.86 1.35 -14.23
CA MET A 139 -9.70 1.99 -14.87
C MET A 139 -9.46 1.59 -16.33
N PRO A 140 -9.51 0.29 -16.73
CA PRO A 140 -9.37 -0.10 -18.14
C PRO A 140 -10.48 0.48 -19.03
N ALA A 141 -11.71 0.56 -18.51
CA ALA A 141 -12.85 1.10 -19.25
C ALA A 141 -12.80 2.63 -19.44
N VAL A 142 -12.06 3.34 -18.56
CA VAL A 142 -11.87 4.80 -18.64
C VAL A 142 -10.67 5.15 -19.52
N LEU A 143 -9.58 4.40 -19.41
CA LEU A 143 -8.28 4.70 -20.04
C LEU A 143 -8.05 3.98 -21.37
N GLY A 144 -8.75 2.86 -21.61
CA GLY A 144 -8.39 1.93 -22.68
C GLY A 144 -7.02 1.28 -22.44
N GLU A 145 -6.67 0.27 -23.25
CA GLU A 145 -5.43 -0.50 -23.09
C GLU A 145 -4.16 0.37 -23.19
N ARG A 146 -4.16 1.33 -24.11
CA ARG A 146 -2.99 2.18 -24.41
C ARG A 146 -2.55 3.09 -23.25
N LEU A 147 -3.50 3.66 -22.50
CA LEU A 147 -3.22 4.60 -21.41
C LEU A 147 -3.25 3.95 -20.02
N TYR A 148 -3.69 2.69 -19.92
CA TYR A 148 -3.88 1.99 -18.65
C TYR A 148 -2.60 1.95 -17.80
N GLU A 149 -1.47 1.56 -18.38
CA GLU A 149 -0.21 1.51 -17.63
C GLU A 149 0.24 2.87 -17.11
N ARG A 150 0.07 3.92 -17.93
CA ARG A 150 0.39 5.30 -17.53
C ARG A 150 -0.50 5.77 -16.39
N GLY A 151 -1.80 5.45 -16.45
CA GLY A 151 -2.76 5.76 -15.40
C GLY A 151 -2.41 5.06 -14.08
N GLN A 152 -2.05 3.78 -14.14
CA GLN A 152 -1.63 3.02 -12.95
C GLN A 152 -0.35 3.59 -12.32
N ARG A 153 0.62 4.04 -13.12
CA ARG A 153 1.83 4.71 -12.61
C ARG A 153 1.48 6.01 -11.89
N VAL A 154 0.59 6.82 -12.46
CA VAL A 154 0.12 8.07 -11.82
C VAL A 154 -0.55 7.76 -10.48
N MET A 155 -1.46 6.77 -10.43
CA MET A 155 -2.11 6.36 -9.18
C MET A 155 -1.10 5.90 -8.12
N LEU A 156 -0.11 5.10 -8.51
CA LEU A 156 0.95 4.62 -7.61
C LEU A 156 1.78 5.78 -7.05
N ILE A 157 2.24 6.69 -7.91
CA ILE A 157 3.02 7.87 -7.50
C ILE A 157 2.17 8.75 -6.56
N THR A 158 0.91 8.95 -6.90
CA THR A 158 -0.03 9.73 -6.07
C THR A 158 -0.21 9.10 -4.70
N HIS A 159 -0.35 7.78 -4.62
CA HIS A 159 -0.46 7.07 -3.36
C HIS A 159 0.80 7.28 -2.49
N GLN A 160 1.98 7.06 -3.04
CA GLN A 160 3.25 7.21 -2.30
C GLN A 160 3.50 8.66 -1.87
N SER A 161 3.27 9.62 -2.77
CA SER A 161 3.39 11.04 -2.45
C SER A 161 2.34 11.49 -1.44
N GLY A 162 1.11 10.98 -1.58
CA GLY A 162 0.02 11.24 -0.64
C GLY A 162 0.29 10.71 0.75
N GLN A 163 0.91 9.53 0.88
CA GLN A 163 1.36 9.00 2.18
C GLN A 163 2.38 9.94 2.82
N LEU A 164 3.42 10.31 2.08
CA LEU A 164 4.48 11.20 2.58
C LEU A 164 3.90 12.55 3.05
N VAL A 165 3.17 13.22 2.17
CA VAL A 165 2.58 14.54 2.46
C VAL A 165 1.52 14.46 3.53
N GLY A 166 0.65 13.43 3.46
CA GLY A 166 -0.44 13.23 4.41
C GLY A 166 0.05 12.95 5.83
N PHE A 167 1.10 12.15 5.99
CA PHE A 167 1.70 11.92 7.31
C PHE A 167 2.41 13.17 7.85
N ALA A 168 3.25 13.82 7.01
CA ALA A 168 3.98 15.02 7.43
C ALA A 168 3.03 16.17 7.80
N ALA A 169 2.07 16.48 6.94
CA ALA A 169 1.05 17.49 7.21
C ALA A 169 0.10 17.06 8.33
N GLY A 170 -0.22 15.76 8.41
CA GLY A 170 -1.10 15.19 9.41
C GLY A 170 -0.61 15.44 10.83
N GLY A 171 0.69 15.26 11.09
CA GLY A 171 1.26 15.55 12.41
C GLY A 171 1.08 17.00 12.83
N VAL A 172 1.31 17.95 11.92
CA VAL A 172 1.10 19.39 12.18
C VAL A 172 -0.38 19.71 12.36
N LEU A 173 -1.24 19.21 11.48
CA LEU A 173 -2.67 19.49 11.50
C LEU A 173 -3.34 18.94 12.77
N VAL A 174 -2.96 17.74 13.22
CA VAL A 174 -3.52 17.16 14.44
C VAL A 174 -3.15 17.98 15.67
N VAL A 175 -1.93 18.52 15.73
CA VAL A 175 -1.53 19.41 16.84
C VAL A 175 -2.35 20.71 16.85
N TRP A 176 -2.67 21.27 15.70
CA TRP A 176 -3.39 22.54 15.60
C TRP A 176 -4.91 22.39 15.74
N LEU A 177 -5.48 21.36 15.16
CA LEU A 177 -6.93 21.15 15.07
C LEU A 177 -7.47 20.14 16.10
N GLY A 178 -6.58 19.32 16.64
CA GLY A 178 -6.93 18.16 17.46
C GLY A 178 -7.33 16.94 16.66
N SER A 179 -7.28 15.77 17.31
CA SER A 179 -7.54 14.46 16.68
C SER A 179 -8.98 14.34 16.18
N HIS A 180 -9.97 14.86 16.92
CA HIS A 180 -11.39 14.78 16.53
C HIS A 180 -11.70 15.55 15.26
N VAL A 181 -11.22 16.80 15.14
CA VAL A 181 -11.42 17.61 13.93
C VAL A 181 -10.70 16.98 12.73
N SER A 182 -9.51 16.44 12.95
CA SER A 182 -8.74 15.75 11.90
C SER A 182 -9.47 14.51 11.36
N LEU A 183 -10.12 13.73 12.21
CA LEU A 183 -11.00 12.64 11.79
C LEU A 183 -12.23 13.16 11.02
N GLY A 184 -12.84 14.26 11.49
CA GLY A 184 -13.94 14.93 10.78
C GLY A 184 -13.55 15.40 9.38
N LEU A 185 -12.34 15.95 9.22
CA LEU A 185 -11.80 16.33 7.91
C LEU A 185 -11.65 15.12 7.00
N ASN A 186 -11.20 13.97 7.51
CA ASN A 186 -11.17 12.74 6.70
C ASN A 186 -12.57 12.28 6.29
N ALA A 187 -13.57 12.37 7.17
CA ALA A 187 -14.95 12.09 6.78
C ALA A 187 -15.43 13.00 5.63
N VAL A 188 -15.05 14.27 5.65
CA VAL A 188 -15.34 15.22 4.55
C VAL A 188 -14.62 14.83 3.26
N THR A 189 -13.37 14.30 3.33
CA THR A 189 -12.69 13.83 2.11
C THR A 189 -13.46 12.69 1.43
N PHE A 190 -14.06 11.76 2.18
CA PHE A 190 -14.90 10.71 1.61
C PHE A 190 -16.19 11.26 0.98
N LEU A 191 -16.81 12.27 1.58
CA LEU A 191 -17.98 12.95 0.98
C LEU A 191 -17.60 13.64 -0.33
N ILE A 192 -16.46 14.34 -0.36
CA ILE A 192 -15.95 14.98 -1.59
C ILE A 192 -15.67 13.91 -2.65
N SER A 193 -15.04 12.78 -2.28
CA SER A 193 -14.80 11.67 -3.20
C SER A 193 -16.11 11.13 -3.78
N ALA A 194 -17.11 10.86 -2.95
CA ALA A 194 -18.42 10.38 -3.40
C ALA A 194 -19.09 11.36 -4.39
N VAL A 195 -19.02 12.68 -4.11
CA VAL A 195 -19.56 13.73 -4.99
C VAL A 195 -18.78 13.78 -6.30
N LEU A 196 -17.45 13.80 -6.26
CA LEU A 196 -16.61 13.79 -7.46
C LEU A 196 -16.91 12.58 -8.34
N ILE A 197 -16.99 11.39 -7.78
CA ILE A 197 -17.31 10.16 -8.52
C ILE A 197 -18.72 10.24 -9.10
N ARG A 198 -19.69 10.75 -8.32
CA ARG A 198 -21.07 10.92 -8.78
C ARG A 198 -21.18 11.88 -9.96
N LEU A 199 -20.44 12.98 -9.96
CA LEU A 199 -20.56 14.00 -11.00
C LEU A 199 -19.70 13.71 -12.22
N GLY A 200 -18.50 13.17 -12.04
CA GLY A 200 -17.50 13.07 -13.11
C GLY A 200 -17.29 11.68 -13.70
N VAL A 201 -17.83 10.61 -13.09
CA VAL A 201 -17.70 9.24 -13.61
C VAL A 201 -19.00 8.80 -14.27
N LYS A 202 -18.92 8.29 -15.50
CA LYS A 202 -20.10 7.79 -16.23
C LYS A 202 -20.63 6.50 -15.62
N ALA A 203 -21.95 6.40 -15.51
CA ALA A 203 -22.60 5.15 -15.14
C ALA A 203 -22.44 4.15 -16.29
N ARG A 204 -21.91 2.97 -15.98
CA ARG A 204 -21.81 1.86 -16.94
C ARG A 204 -22.62 0.68 -16.40
N PRO A 205 -23.45 0.05 -17.24
CA PRO A 205 -24.15 -1.17 -16.84
C PRO A 205 -23.13 -2.26 -16.48
N VAL A 206 -23.53 -3.18 -15.61
CA VAL A 206 -22.73 -4.37 -15.32
C VAL A 206 -22.87 -5.30 -16.53
N ASP A 207 -21.76 -5.58 -17.19
CA ASP A 207 -21.73 -6.63 -18.23
C ASP A 207 -21.89 -7.98 -17.52
N ARG A 208 -23.13 -8.43 -17.42
CA ARG A 208 -23.45 -9.77 -16.93
C ARG A 208 -23.17 -10.75 -18.05
N GLY A 209 -21.87 -11.03 -18.29
CA GLY A 209 -21.49 -12.12 -19.18
C GLY A 209 -22.21 -13.38 -18.73
N ALA A 210 -23.07 -13.93 -19.59
CA ALA A 210 -24.03 -15.00 -19.30
C ALA A 210 -23.40 -16.32 -18.81
N ASP A 211 -22.07 -16.44 -18.74
CA ASP A 211 -21.33 -17.67 -18.42
C ASP A 211 -20.28 -17.55 -17.32
N ALA A 212 -20.22 -16.45 -16.59
CA ALA A 212 -19.30 -16.35 -15.46
C ALA A 212 -19.80 -17.19 -14.27
N ARG A 213 -19.77 -18.53 -14.40
CA ARG A 213 -19.87 -19.43 -13.23
C ARG A 213 -18.79 -18.99 -12.24
N PRO A 214 -19.12 -18.73 -10.97
CA PRO A 214 -18.11 -18.39 -9.97
C PRO A 214 -17.14 -19.57 -9.89
N LYS A 215 -15.97 -19.42 -10.51
CA LYS A 215 -14.89 -20.40 -10.36
C LYS A 215 -14.62 -20.49 -8.85
N ARG A 216 -14.69 -21.70 -8.27
CA ARG A 216 -14.55 -21.94 -6.83
C ARG A 216 -13.25 -21.28 -6.36
N MET A 217 -13.36 -20.16 -5.63
CA MET A 217 -12.25 -19.30 -5.19
C MET A 217 -11.19 -20.13 -4.44
N HIS A 218 -11.61 -21.09 -3.62
CA HIS A 218 -10.70 -21.96 -2.88
C HIS A 218 -9.75 -22.79 -3.76
N THR A 219 -10.22 -23.28 -4.89
CA THR A 219 -9.37 -24.07 -5.82
C THR A 219 -8.35 -23.19 -6.54
N GLN A 220 -8.67 -21.93 -6.77
CA GLN A 220 -7.77 -20.97 -7.43
C GLN A 220 -6.68 -20.47 -6.47
N VAL A 221 -7.05 -20.17 -5.23
CA VAL A 221 -6.09 -19.79 -4.18
C VAL A 221 -5.12 -20.93 -3.89
N GLY A 222 -5.62 -22.17 -3.83
CA GLY A 222 -4.78 -23.36 -3.65
C GLY A 222 -3.77 -23.56 -4.77
N LYS A 223 -4.16 -23.33 -6.04
CA LYS A 223 -3.23 -23.40 -7.19
C LYS A 223 -2.17 -22.31 -7.14
N ALA A 224 -2.55 -21.08 -6.82
CA ALA A 224 -1.62 -19.96 -6.68
C ALA A 224 -0.63 -20.20 -5.52
N ALA A 225 -1.10 -20.72 -4.39
CA ALA A 225 -0.24 -21.11 -3.29
C ALA A 225 0.74 -22.22 -3.70
N ALA A 226 0.25 -23.29 -4.35
CA ALA A 226 1.10 -24.37 -4.85
C ALA A 226 2.18 -23.86 -5.81
N LEU A 227 1.83 -22.95 -6.74
CA LEU A 227 2.79 -22.32 -7.64
C LEU A 227 3.88 -21.55 -6.87
N ILE A 228 3.49 -20.71 -5.91
CA ILE A 228 4.44 -19.90 -5.14
C ILE A 228 5.38 -20.79 -4.33
N TRP A 229 4.84 -21.82 -3.67
CA TRP A 229 5.66 -22.70 -2.83
C TRP A 229 6.52 -23.68 -3.62
N SER A 230 6.12 -24.07 -4.83
CA SER A 230 6.89 -24.99 -5.68
C SER A 230 8.09 -24.32 -6.36
N ASP A 231 8.01 -23.01 -6.69
CA ASP A 231 9.15 -22.29 -7.27
C ASP A 231 9.94 -21.53 -6.18
N PRO A 232 11.20 -21.95 -5.89
CA PRO A 232 12.04 -21.27 -4.89
C PRO A 232 12.23 -19.77 -5.13
N ARG A 233 12.16 -19.30 -6.40
CA ARG A 233 12.28 -17.89 -6.77
C ARG A 233 11.04 -17.11 -6.34
N LEU A 234 9.85 -17.61 -6.68
CA LEU A 234 8.59 -16.98 -6.30
C LEU A 234 8.43 -16.94 -4.77
N ARG A 235 8.75 -18.04 -4.11
CA ARG A 235 8.74 -18.13 -2.64
C ARG A 235 9.69 -17.13 -1.99
N SER A 236 10.92 -16.98 -2.50
CA SER A 236 11.88 -16.00 -1.97
C SER A 236 11.42 -14.57 -2.18
N LEU A 237 10.79 -14.23 -3.33
CA LEU A 237 10.26 -12.90 -3.60
C LEU A 237 9.08 -12.56 -2.70
N VAL A 238 8.19 -13.51 -2.44
CA VAL A 238 7.08 -13.35 -1.49
C VAL A 238 7.63 -13.14 -0.07
N ALA A 239 8.59 -13.96 0.35
CA ALA A 239 9.24 -13.83 1.65
C ALA A 239 9.94 -12.47 1.82
N LEU A 240 10.62 -11.95 0.77
CA LEU A 240 11.18 -10.60 0.75
C LEU A 240 10.09 -9.54 0.97
N GLY A 241 8.93 -9.68 0.32
CA GLY A 241 7.80 -8.78 0.55
C GLY A 241 7.31 -8.82 2.01
N TRP A 242 7.23 -10.00 2.61
CA TRP A 242 6.72 -10.20 3.97
C TRP A 242 7.62 -9.62 5.07
N LEU A 243 8.90 -9.34 4.78
CA LEU A 243 9.77 -8.58 5.70
C LEU A 243 9.24 -7.19 6.03
N ALA A 244 8.29 -6.68 5.25
CA ALA A 244 7.57 -5.44 5.55
C ALA A 244 6.86 -5.47 6.92
N GLY A 245 6.54 -6.65 7.47
CA GLY A 245 6.00 -6.79 8.82
C GLY A 245 6.91 -6.21 9.91
N PHE A 246 8.22 -6.34 9.76
CA PHE A 246 9.20 -5.76 10.69
C PHE A 246 9.42 -4.26 10.41
N ILE A 247 9.44 -3.88 9.14
CA ILE A 247 9.75 -2.52 8.69
C ILE A 247 8.62 -1.53 9.04
N VAL A 248 7.36 -2.00 9.06
CA VAL A 248 6.19 -1.15 9.34
C VAL A 248 5.90 -1.02 10.84
N LEU A 249 6.51 -1.86 11.67
CA LEU A 249 6.30 -1.87 13.12
C LEU A 249 6.55 -0.50 13.79
N PRO A 250 7.58 0.27 13.42
CA PRO A 250 7.77 1.64 13.95
C PRO A 250 6.59 2.57 13.71
N GLU A 251 5.80 2.36 12.64
CA GLU A 251 4.61 3.18 12.37
C GLU A 251 3.53 2.99 13.45
N GLY A 252 3.31 1.75 13.89
CA GLY A 252 2.38 1.44 14.97
C GLY A 252 2.83 1.92 16.35
N LEU A 253 4.12 2.11 16.54
CA LEU A 253 4.74 2.58 17.79
C LEU A 253 5.21 4.03 17.73
N ALA A 254 4.85 4.79 16.68
CA ALA A 254 5.35 6.16 16.48
C ALA A 254 4.93 7.12 17.60
N ALA A 255 3.69 7.04 18.07
CA ALA A 255 3.21 7.90 19.16
C ALA A 255 3.86 7.55 20.51
N PRO A 256 3.83 6.28 21.00
CA PRO A 256 4.49 5.93 22.25
C PRO A 256 6.02 6.15 22.20
N PHE A 257 6.68 5.91 21.05
CA PHE A 257 8.10 6.21 20.92
C PHE A 257 8.39 7.71 20.97
N ALA A 258 7.55 8.55 20.37
CA ALA A 258 7.73 10.01 20.42
C ALA A 258 7.66 10.53 21.85
N GLU A 259 6.74 10.02 22.68
CA GLU A 259 6.65 10.34 24.10
C GLU A 259 7.85 9.82 24.88
N GLU A 260 8.24 8.55 24.69
CA GLU A 260 9.42 7.93 25.29
C GLU A 260 10.70 8.74 24.99
N ALA A 261 10.80 9.34 23.79
CA ALA A 261 11.90 10.22 23.37
C ALA A 261 11.74 11.67 23.83
N GLY A 262 10.71 12.02 24.61
CA GLY A 262 10.46 13.39 25.09
C GLY A 262 10.10 14.38 23.97
N ALA A 263 9.51 13.90 22.85
CA ALA A 263 9.24 14.70 21.67
C ALA A 263 7.76 15.16 21.63
N SER A 264 7.51 16.20 20.83
CA SER A 264 6.15 16.71 20.62
C SER A 264 5.29 15.78 19.77
N ALA A 265 3.96 15.86 19.90
CA ALA A 265 3.01 15.12 19.06
C ALA A 265 3.20 15.39 17.55
N ALA A 266 3.69 16.58 17.16
CA ALA A 266 4.04 16.86 15.75
C ALA A 266 5.11 15.93 15.19
N SER A 267 6.02 15.43 16.04
CA SER A 267 7.07 14.50 15.65
C SER A 267 6.52 13.15 15.18
N VAL A 268 5.33 12.75 15.63
CA VAL A 268 4.67 11.50 15.18
C VAL A 268 4.43 11.53 13.67
N GLY A 269 3.92 12.64 13.14
CA GLY A 269 3.72 12.78 11.70
C GLY A 269 5.03 12.70 10.90
N LEU A 270 6.12 13.28 11.44
CA LEU A 270 7.45 13.20 10.81
C LEU A 270 8.01 11.77 10.85
N LEU A 271 7.86 11.06 11.98
CA LEU A 271 8.27 9.65 12.10
C LEU A 271 7.53 8.78 11.10
N LEU A 272 6.20 8.96 10.97
CA LEU A 272 5.39 8.24 9.98
C LEU A 272 5.76 8.61 8.53
N ALA A 273 6.18 9.85 8.26
CA ALA A 273 6.56 10.32 6.93
C ALA A 273 7.98 9.90 6.51
N ALA A 274 8.88 9.65 7.46
CA ALA A 274 10.30 9.42 7.18
C ALA A 274 10.56 8.17 6.32
N HIS A 275 9.89 7.06 6.60
CA HIS A 275 10.03 5.83 5.82
C HIS A 275 9.47 5.97 4.39
N PRO A 276 8.25 6.46 4.13
CA PRO A 276 7.77 6.77 2.77
C PRO A 276 8.68 7.75 2.01
N ALA A 277 9.22 8.79 2.69
CA ALA A 277 10.18 9.70 2.08
C ALA A 277 11.43 8.95 1.59
N GLY A 278 11.97 8.07 2.44
CA GLY A 278 13.07 7.19 2.07
C GLY A 278 12.74 6.31 0.87
N MET A 279 11.55 5.70 0.82
CA MET A 279 11.11 4.87 -0.31
C MET A 279 11.09 5.66 -1.63
N VAL A 280 10.62 6.90 -1.62
CA VAL A 280 10.63 7.77 -2.81
C VAL A 280 12.06 8.03 -3.27
N LEU A 281 12.96 8.37 -2.36
CA LEU A 281 14.39 8.59 -2.67
C LEU A 281 15.07 7.33 -3.19
N GLY A 282 14.81 6.17 -2.57
CA GLY A 282 15.33 4.87 -3.00
C GLY A 282 14.81 4.45 -4.38
N ALA A 283 13.52 4.66 -4.65
CA ALA A 283 12.92 4.40 -5.95
C ALA A 283 13.54 5.29 -7.05
N ALA A 284 13.74 6.59 -6.77
CA ALA A 284 14.40 7.53 -7.66
C ALA A 284 15.86 7.13 -7.92
N PHE A 285 16.58 6.66 -6.89
CA PHE A 285 17.95 6.19 -7.01
C PHE A 285 18.07 4.93 -7.88
N LEU A 286 17.27 3.91 -7.59
CA LEU A 286 17.25 2.65 -8.34
C LEU A 286 16.71 2.81 -9.77
N GLY A 287 15.93 3.86 -10.03
CA GLY A 287 15.40 4.18 -11.35
C GLY A 287 16.39 4.84 -12.30
N ARG A 288 17.60 5.21 -11.84
CA ARG A 288 18.62 5.87 -12.67
C ARG A 288 19.17 4.91 -13.74
N ALA A 289 19.64 5.46 -14.86
CA ALA A 289 20.14 4.72 -16.01
C ALA A 289 21.32 3.76 -15.74
N GLY A 290 22.04 3.92 -14.61
CA GLY A 290 23.15 3.03 -14.22
C GLY A 290 22.73 1.71 -13.57
N PHE A 291 21.42 1.48 -13.35
CA PHE A 291 20.93 0.25 -12.74
C PHE A 291 20.10 -0.56 -13.76
N ASP A 292 20.75 -1.50 -14.43
CA ASP A 292 20.06 -2.49 -15.25
C ASP A 292 19.17 -3.43 -14.40
N ALA A 293 18.29 -4.18 -15.05
CA ALA A 293 17.35 -5.07 -14.36
C ALA A 293 18.07 -6.15 -13.54
N GLU A 294 19.19 -6.68 -14.06
CA GLU A 294 19.95 -7.72 -13.37
C GLU A 294 20.66 -7.17 -12.13
N ARG A 295 21.25 -5.99 -12.21
CA ARG A 295 21.87 -5.32 -11.07
C ARG A 295 20.83 -5.04 -9.97
N ARG A 296 19.64 -4.57 -10.33
CA ARG A 296 18.53 -4.38 -9.36
C ARG A 296 18.12 -5.68 -8.70
N ARG A 297 18.04 -6.81 -9.44
CA ARG A 297 17.73 -8.12 -8.87
C ARG A 297 18.84 -8.63 -7.93
N ARG A 298 20.10 -8.33 -8.20
CA ARG A 298 21.22 -8.66 -7.30
C ARG A 298 21.17 -7.89 -5.99
N LEU A 299 20.66 -6.67 -6.00
CA LEU A 299 20.56 -5.81 -4.83
C LEU A 299 19.36 -6.14 -3.92
N LEU A 300 18.42 -7.04 -4.32
CA LEU A 300 17.25 -7.36 -3.49
C LEU A 300 17.62 -7.83 -2.08
N GLY A 301 18.57 -8.75 -1.96
CA GLY A 301 19.03 -9.25 -0.66
C GLY A 301 19.73 -8.18 0.20
N PRO A 302 20.79 -7.53 -0.31
CA PRO A 302 21.49 -6.47 0.43
C PRO A 302 20.57 -5.33 0.87
N LEU A 303 19.66 -4.90 0.00
CA LEU A 303 18.70 -3.84 0.34
C LEU A 303 17.66 -4.31 1.37
N ALA A 304 17.22 -5.56 1.32
CA ALA A 304 16.31 -6.11 2.34
C ALA A 304 16.97 -6.14 3.73
N VAL A 305 18.26 -6.47 3.81
CA VAL A 305 19.06 -6.38 5.05
C VAL A 305 19.18 -4.91 5.46
N GLY A 306 19.54 -4.01 4.53
CA GLY A 306 19.66 -2.57 4.77
C GLY A 306 18.35 -1.89 5.19
N ALA A 307 17.20 -2.48 4.88
CA ALA A 307 15.91 -1.96 5.33
C ALA A 307 15.62 -2.29 6.81
N ASN A 308 16.14 -3.40 7.33
CA ASN A 308 15.88 -3.84 8.70
C ASN A 308 17.02 -3.49 9.66
N LEU A 309 18.27 -3.60 9.24
CA LEU A 309 19.46 -3.42 10.09
C LEU A 309 19.51 -2.05 10.79
N PRO A 310 19.20 -0.89 10.15
CA PRO A 310 19.23 0.39 10.82
C PRO A 310 18.28 0.46 12.01
N LEU A 311 17.17 -0.27 12.01
CA LEU A 311 16.20 -0.27 13.11
C LEU A 311 16.82 -0.76 14.45
N VAL A 312 17.91 -1.54 14.41
CA VAL A 312 18.62 -1.99 15.61
C VAL A 312 19.15 -0.80 16.44
N VAL A 313 19.41 0.34 15.82
CA VAL A 313 19.85 1.58 16.51
C VAL A 313 18.85 2.03 17.57
N TYR A 314 17.56 1.68 17.43
CA TYR A 314 16.54 2.00 18.43
C TYR A 314 16.83 1.41 19.82
N TRP A 315 17.62 0.34 19.93
CA TRP A 315 18.05 -0.18 21.23
C TRP A 315 18.86 0.80 22.07
N ALA A 316 19.55 1.74 21.43
CA ALA A 316 20.28 2.77 22.12
C ALA A 316 19.41 3.92 22.66
N GLY A 317 18.08 3.85 22.49
CA GLY A 317 17.17 4.92 22.89
C GLY A 317 17.44 6.24 22.14
N PRO A 318 17.44 6.26 20.79
CA PRO A 318 17.85 7.43 20.05
C PRO A 318 16.83 8.56 20.21
N GLY A 319 17.31 9.80 20.18
CA GLY A 319 16.42 10.95 20.02
C GLY A 319 15.76 10.96 18.63
N VAL A 320 14.67 11.74 18.48
CA VAL A 320 13.84 11.77 17.27
C VAL A 320 14.63 12.04 15.98
N GLY A 321 15.65 12.91 16.03
CA GLY A 321 16.48 13.22 14.86
C GLY A 321 17.20 11.99 14.30
N VAL A 322 17.79 11.17 15.17
CA VAL A 322 18.43 9.90 14.77
C VAL A 322 17.39 8.89 14.30
N ALA A 323 16.25 8.81 14.98
CA ALA A 323 15.14 7.93 14.60
C ALA A 323 14.62 8.26 13.18
N LEU A 324 14.43 9.53 12.86
CA LEU A 324 14.06 9.99 11.51
C LEU A 324 15.08 9.56 10.45
N LEU A 325 16.39 9.71 10.74
CA LEU A 325 17.44 9.28 9.82
C LEU A 325 17.42 7.76 9.61
N VAL A 326 17.26 6.99 10.68
CA VAL A 326 17.15 5.53 10.64
C VAL A 326 15.97 5.10 9.79
N LEU A 327 14.79 5.70 9.99
CA LEU A 327 13.59 5.40 9.20
C LEU A 327 13.76 5.81 7.73
N LEU A 328 14.40 6.94 7.47
CA LEU A 328 14.70 7.38 6.10
C LEU A 328 15.62 6.38 5.38
N VAL A 329 16.70 5.94 6.02
CA VAL A 329 17.63 4.93 5.46
C VAL A 329 16.92 3.59 5.26
N SER A 330 16.14 3.14 6.24
CA SER A 330 15.28 1.96 6.12
C SER A 330 14.35 2.08 4.91
N GLY A 331 13.72 3.24 4.72
CA GLY A 331 12.85 3.53 3.58
C GLY A 331 13.60 3.49 2.25
N ILE A 332 14.77 4.12 2.14
CA ILE A 332 15.61 4.08 0.92
C ILE A 332 15.89 2.64 0.51
N CYS A 333 16.29 1.82 1.46
CA CYS A 333 16.56 0.41 1.22
C CYS A 333 15.27 -0.36 0.87
N SER A 334 14.12 -0.01 1.45
CA SER A 334 12.81 -0.66 1.21
C SER A 334 12.31 -0.51 -0.22
N ALA A 335 12.89 0.37 -1.04
CA ALA A 335 12.61 0.47 -2.47
C ALA A 335 12.89 -0.84 -3.23
N TYR A 336 13.61 -1.81 -2.65
CA TYR A 336 13.74 -3.15 -3.21
C TYR A 336 12.40 -3.84 -3.47
N GLN A 337 11.37 -3.51 -2.70
CA GLN A 337 10.04 -4.11 -2.84
C GLN A 337 9.42 -3.84 -4.22
N ILE A 338 9.72 -2.69 -4.84
CA ILE A 338 9.28 -2.36 -6.20
C ILE A 338 9.89 -3.34 -7.20
N THR A 339 11.20 -3.57 -7.09
CA THR A 339 11.91 -4.53 -7.96
C THR A 339 11.49 -5.97 -7.68
N ALA A 340 11.27 -6.34 -6.43
CA ALA A 340 10.80 -7.67 -6.05
C ALA A 340 9.40 -7.94 -6.64
N GLY A 341 8.47 -6.99 -6.50
CA GLY A 341 7.12 -7.08 -7.07
C GLY A 341 7.12 -7.18 -8.60
N ALA A 342 7.91 -6.35 -9.28
CA ALA A 342 8.07 -6.42 -10.74
C ALA A 342 8.65 -7.76 -11.19
N THR A 343 9.67 -8.27 -10.48
CA THR A 343 10.30 -9.57 -10.78
C THR A 343 9.31 -10.71 -10.55
N PHE A 344 8.51 -10.66 -9.48
CA PHE A 344 7.47 -11.64 -9.20
C PHE A 344 6.44 -11.72 -10.34
N VAL A 345 5.97 -10.57 -10.83
CA VAL A 345 5.03 -10.51 -11.97
C VAL A 345 5.61 -11.11 -13.24
N LEU A 346 6.89 -10.85 -13.52
CA LEU A 346 7.59 -11.37 -14.71
C LEU A 346 7.79 -12.90 -14.65
N LEU A 347 8.06 -13.46 -13.48
CA LEU A 347 8.28 -14.90 -13.29
C LEU A 347 6.97 -15.68 -13.19
N THR A 348 5.84 -15.03 -12.93
CA THR A 348 4.55 -15.70 -12.77
C THR A 348 3.87 -15.91 -14.13
N PRO A 349 3.42 -17.15 -14.47
CA PRO A 349 2.67 -17.44 -15.69
C PRO A 349 1.45 -16.52 -15.85
N ALA A 350 1.17 -16.10 -17.10
CA ALA A 350 0.16 -15.08 -17.39
C ALA A 350 -1.25 -15.48 -16.90
N ASP A 351 -1.60 -16.77 -17.03
CA ASP A 351 -2.90 -17.35 -16.62
C ASP A 351 -3.12 -17.38 -15.09
N GLN A 352 -2.04 -17.36 -14.28
CA GLN A 352 -2.10 -17.43 -12.81
C GLN A 352 -1.65 -16.11 -12.13
N ARG A 353 -1.17 -15.14 -12.92
CA ARG A 353 -0.57 -13.90 -12.43
C ARG A 353 -1.48 -13.10 -11.48
N GLY A 354 -2.74 -12.94 -11.82
CA GLY A 354 -3.69 -12.19 -11.00
C GLY A 354 -3.90 -12.82 -9.62
N GLN A 355 -4.02 -14.14 -9.57
CA GLN A 355 -4.26 -14.88 -8.32
C GLN A 355 -3.00 -14.93 -7.44
N ALA A 356 -1.84 -15.21 -8.04
CA ALA A 356 -0.56 -15.25 -7.34
C ALA A 356 -0.22 -13.87 -6.76
N LEU A 357 -0.43 -12.79 -7.52
CA LEU A 357 -0.21 -11.42 -7.07
C LEU A 357 -1.19 -11.03 -5.95
N GLY A 358 -2.46 -11.43 -6.07
CA GLY A 358 -3.46 -11.23 -5.03
C GLY A 358 -3.05 -11.90 -3.71
N LEU A 359 -2.63 -13.16 -3.76
CA LEU A 359 -2.16 -13.91 -2.58
C LEU A 359 -0.90 -13.28 -1.97
N ALA A 360 0.08 -12.90 -2.79
CA ALA A 360 1.31 -12.25 -2.32
C ALA A 360 1.02 -10.90 -1.63
N ARG A 361 0.12 -10.08 -2.19
CA ARG A 361 -0.30 -8.80 -1.60
C ARG A 361 -1.09 -8.98 -0.30
N SER A 362 -2.03 -9.93 -0.27
CA SER A 362 -2.78 -10.23 0.95
C SER A 362 -1.84 -10.70 2.07
N GLY A 363 -0.89 -11.58 1.74
CA GLY A 363 0.13 -12.00 2.70
C GLY A 363 1.01 -10.84 3.19
N LEU A 364 1.39 -9.91 2.32
CA LEU A 364 2.12 -8.69 2.69
C LEU A 364 1.33 -7.86 3.72
N THR A 365 0.07 -7.56 3.43
CA THR A 365 -0.79 -6.78 4.35
C THR A 365 -1.03 -7.52 5.67
N ALA A 366 -1.20 -8.85 5.63
CA ALA A 366 -1.31 -9.68 6.84
C ALA A 366 -0.06 -9.57 7.71
N MET A 367 1.13 -9.71 7.11
CA MET A 367 2.40 -9.62 7.83
C MET A 367 2.64 -8.24 8.42
N GLN A 368 2.23 -7.16 7.72
CA GLN A 368 2.29 -5.80 8.26
C GLN A 368 1.39 -5.66 9.50
N GLY A 369 0.13 -6.09 9.41
CA GLY A 369 -0.79 -6.02 10.54
C GLY A 369 -0.36 -6.88 11.73
N ILE A 370 0.11 -8.12 11.47
CA ILE A 370 0.65 -9.01 12.51
C ILE A 370 1.92 -8.42 13.14
N GLY A 371 2.82 -7.88 12.32
CA GLY A 371 4.05 -7.23 12.78
C GLY A 371 3.75 -6.09 13.74
N VAL A 372 2.84 -5.18 13.36
CA VAL A 372 2.44 -4.06 14.21
C VAL A 372 1.74 -4.53 15.49
N ALA A 373 0.79 -5.47 15.39
CA ALA A 373 0.06 -5.97 16.56
C ALA A 373 0.99 -6.69 17.56
N SER A 374 1.89 -7.57 17.05
CA SER A 374 2.86 -8.26 17.89
C SER A 374 3.90 -7.31 18.50
N GLY A 375 4.30 -6.27 17.73
CA GLY A 375 5.17 -5.23 18.22
C GLY A 375 4.53 -4.39 19.32
N GLY A 376 3.25 -4.05 19.19
CA GLY A 376 2.50 -3.36 20.25
C GLY A 376 2.45 -4.17 21.54
N LEU A 377 2.14 -5.46 21.45
CA LEU A 377 2.16 -6.36 22.62
C LEU A 377 3.56 -6.47 23.22
N ALA A 378 4.59 -6.58 22.41
CA ALA A 378 5.97 -6.64 22.89
C ALA A 378 6.39 -5.33 23.57
N ALA A 379 5.99 -4.17 23.05
CA ALA A 379 6.26 -2.87 23.66
C ALA A 379 5.54 -2.71 25.00
N GLU A 380 4.30 -3.18 25.11
CA GLU A 380 3.55 -3.20 26.36
C GLU A 380 4.24 -4.07 27.42
N LEU A 381 4.72 -5.25 27.04
CA LEU A 381 5.39 -6.19 27.95
C LEU A 381 6.82 -5.75 28.34
N SER A 382 7.55 -5.10 27.43
CA SER A 382 8.92 -4.63 27.70
C SER A 382 8.97 -3.27 28.37
N GLY A 383 7.89 -2.50 28.32
CA GLY A 383 7.82 -1.11 28.80
C GLY A 383 8.63 -0.13 27.94
N SER A 384 9.06 -0.51 26.72
CA SER A 384 9.85 0.37 25.82
C SER A 384 9.56 0.09 24.35
N SER A 385 9.05 1.13 23.68
CA SER A 385 8.83 1.14 22.24
C SER A 385 10.16 1.08 21.48
N ALA A 386 11.17 1.79 21.97
CA ALA A 386 12.50 1.81 21.37
C ALA A 386 13.14 0.41 21.36
N GLN A 387 13.13 -0.30 22.50
CA GLN A 387 13.68 -1.66 22.58
C GLN A 387 12.93 -2.64 21.67
N THR A 388 11.63 -2.52 21.61
CA THR A 388 10.79 -3.37 20.72
C THR A 388 11.11 -3.14 19.25
N ILE A 389 11.24 -1.87 18.80
CA ILE A 389 11.62 -1.54 17.43
C ILE A 389 13.02 -2.09 17.13
N GLY A 390 13.98 -1.91 18.05
CA GLY A 390 15.34 -2.44 17.91
C GLY A 390 15.37 -3.96 17.81
N GLY A 391 14.60 -4.65 18.65
CA GLY A 391 14.45 -6.11 18.62
C GLY A 391 13.85 -6.62 17.31
N ALA A 392 12.80 -5.96 16.83
CA ALA A 392 12.19 -6.24 15.52
C ALA A 392 13.19 -6.03 14.39
N GLY A 393 14.02 -4.96 14.46
CA GLY A 393 15.11 -4.69 13.53
C GLY A 393 16.14 -5.85 13.47
N LEU A 394 16.52 -6.38 14.63
CA LEU A 394 17.44 -7.54 14.69
C LEU A 394 16.81 -8.79 14.07
N VAL A 395 15.60 -9.17 14.51
CA VAL A 395 14.90 -10.35 13.99
C VAL A 395 14.64 -10.19 12.49
N GLY A 396 14.19 -9.01 12.06
CA GLY A 396 13.98 -8.68 10.66
C GLY A 396 15.25 -8.77 9.83
N THR A 397 16.40 -8.35 10.38
CA THR A 397 17.72 -8.47 9.74
C THR A 397 18.12 -9.93 9.56
N LEU A 398 17.97 -10.76 10.61
CA LEU A 398 18.25 -12.20 10.52
C LEU A 398 17.37 -12.89 9.47
N CYS A 399 16.07 -12.61 9.48
CA CYS A 399 15.14 -13.10 8.46
C CYS A 399 15.53 -12.62 7.05
N ALA A 400 15.92 -11.33 6.91
CA ALA A 400 16.36 -10.79 5.63
C ALA A 400 17.61 -11.47 5.09
N VAL A 401 18.60 -11.78 5.94
CA VAL A 401 19.79 -12.53 5.55
C VAL A 401 19.42 -13.94 5.05
N LEU A 402 18.57 -14.66 5.79
CA LEU A 402 18.10 -15.99 5.38
C LEU A 402 17.39 -15.98 4.04
N VAL A 403 16.49 -15.01 3.85
CA VAL A 403 15.75 -14.87 2.59
C VAL A 403 16.68 -14.41 1.45
N ALA A 404 17.65 -13.52 1.71
CA ALA A 404 18.66 -13.09 0.74
C ALA A 404 19.52 -14.26 0.25
N VAL A 405 19.94 -15.16 1.16
CA VAL A 405 20.66 -16.38 0.80
C VAL A 405 19.77 -17.32 -0.04
N SER A 406 18.52 -17.52 0.37
CA SER A 406 17.55 -18.30 -0.42
C SER A 406 17.38 -17.75 -1.83
N TRP A 407 17.19 -16.45 -1.97
CA TRP A 407 17.08 -15.77 -3.26
C TRP A 407 18.33 -15.92 -4.12
N SER A 408 19.52 -15.75 -3.54
CA SER A 408 20.79 -15.87 -4.29
C SER A 408 21.01 -17.29 -4.83
N ARG A 409 20.68 -18.32 -4.04
CA ARG A 409 20.72 -19.73 -4.48
C ARG A 409 19.70 -20.02 -5.58
N ALA A 410 18.44 -19.60 -5.39
CA ALA A 410 17.37 -19.82 -6.36
C ALA A 410 17.64 -19.13 -7.72
N ARG A 411 18.34 -18.00 -7.72
CA ARG A 411 18.76 -17.31 -8.94
C ARG A 411 19.91 -18.02 -9.65
N GLY A 412 20.87 -18.56 -8.89
CA GLY A 412 22.05 -19.25 -9.47
C GLY A 412 21.71 -20.54 -10.21
N THR A 413 20.68 -21.27 -9.76
CA THR A 413 20.22 -22.51 -10.41
C THR A 413 19.54 -22.30 -11.76
N SER A 414 19.21 -21.06 -12.15
CA SER A 414 18.42 -20.71 -13.33
C SER A 414 19.19 -19.85 -14.37
N ALA A 415 20.51 -19.74 -14.27
CA ALA A 415 21.31 -18.95 -15.21
C ALA A 415 21.24 -19.45 -16.69
N GLY A 416 20.49 -20.55 -16.94
CA GLY A 416 20.30 -21.15 -18.27
C GLY A 416 18.98 -20.87 -18.98
N THR A 417 17.99 -20.21 -18.38
CA THR A 417 16.61 -20.22 -18.93
C THR A 417 15.80 -18.93 -18.77
N ILE A 418 16.42 -17.75 -18.84
CA ILE A 418 15.65 -16.51 -18.97
C ILE A 418 15.85 -15.99 -20.39
N PRO A 419 14.81 -15.97 -21.26
CA PRO A 419 14.93 -15.35 -22.58
C PRO A 419 15.19 -13.84 -22.39
N LEU A 420 16.32 -13.38 -22.89
CA LEU A 420 16.70 -11.96 -23.00
C LEU A 420 15.98 -11.28 -24.18
N SER A 421 14.65 -11.33 -24.23
CA SER A 421 13.90 -10.63 -25.29
C SER A 421 12.60 -10.08 -24.72
N ALA A 422 12.61 -8.81 -24.34
CA ALA A 422 11.56 -7.81 -24.53
C ALA A 422 12.11 -6.43 -24.15
#